data_3b0be2a7a261d618d369fb99801789ba
#
_entry.id   3b0be2a7a261d618d369fb99801789ba
#
_cell.length_a   1.000
_cell.length_b   1.000
_cell.length_c   1.000
_cell.angle_alpha   90.00
_cell.angle_beta   90.00
_cell.angle_gamma   90.00
#
_symmetry.space_group_name_H-M   'P 1'
#
loop_
_entity.id
_entity.type
_entity.pdbx_description
1 polymer ?
#
loop_
_entity_poly.entity_id
_entity_poly.type
_entity_poly.pdbx_seq_one_letter_code
_entity_poly.pdbx_strand_id
1 'polypeptide(L)'
;MSRVWLRAAALALAAIGAVAGLTVYYSSDKVPRCLVSGVDTWRPPADGGTYRYEVVLLDGSACVFDMSQKHRLVGVLSLAKATWLAKAAPTASDTLRVDDREHDVAYETKRGLLGVRVLDLRTKQQLYLTRFKGFTWNPRFGPDPPTHGLSLAPDRPELWVLDAPNSVVHLFDVSGLPDQPPRRIEDIRLTRPISGDETPCTSACGRIGSLQHSADGRFVYVGDSGDVIDTATREVVANLEALHNSRVAFELDWVDGKPVFPQHS
;
A
#
# COMPACT_ATOMS: atom_id res chain seq x y z
N MET A 1 30.74 6.20 57.53
CA MET A 1 30.30 6.31 56.15
C MET A 1 28.78 6.24 56.15
N SER A 2 28.14 7.35 55.79
CA SER A 2 26.73 7.58 56.05
C SER A 2 25.82 6.82 55.05
N ARG A 3 24.71 6.28 55.55
CA ARG A 3 23.67 5.55 54.79
C ARG A 3 23.07 6.36 53.61
N VAL A 4 23.39 7.62 53.52
CA VAL A 4 22.92 8.54 52.46
C VAL A 4 23.64 8.28 51.13
N TRP A 5 24.93 7.92 51.16
CA TRP A 5 25.69 7.62 49.92
C TRP A 5 25.27 6.34 49.22
N LEU A 6 24.84 5.33 49.97
CA LEU A 6 24.34 4.08 49.39
C LEU A 6 22.99 4.22 48.70
N ARG A 7 22.14 5.18 49.15
CA ARG A 7 20.86 5.44 48.49
C ARG A 7 21.01 6.24 47.19
N ALA A 8 21.98 7.15 47.14
CA ALA A 8 22.27 7.93 45.92
C ALA A 8 22.88 7.07 44.82
N ALA A 9 23.75 6.09 45.17
CA ALA A 9 24.33 5.16 44.20
C ALA A 9 23.28 4.19 43.64
N ALA A 10 22.33 3.73 44.46
CA ALA A 10 21.24 2.84 44.01
C ALA A 10 20.26 3.56 43.08
N LEU A 11 19.96 4.83 43.30
CA LEU A 11 19.10 5.63 42.44
C LEU A 11 19.77 5.96 41.09
N ALA A 12 21.10 6.21 41.08
CA ALA A 12 21.85 6.46 39.86
C ALA A 12 21.92 5.21 38.96
N LEU A 13 22.08 4.02 39.56
CA LEU A 13 22.10 2.76 38.84
C LEU A 13 20.68 2.39 38.25
N ALA A 14 19.63 2.72 39.01
CA ALA A 14 18.27 2.54 38.53
C ALA A 14 17.91 3.49 37.35
N ALA A 15 18.41 4.73 37.40
CA ALA A 15 18.23 5.69 36.31
C ALA A 15 19.00 5.29 35.03
N ILE A 16 20.22 4.77 35.17
CA ILE A 16 21.01 4.27 34.03
C ILE A 16 20.37 3.01 33.43
N GLY A 17 19.85 2.11 34.26
CA GLY A 17 19.11 0.94 33.78
C GLY A 17 17.81 1.27 33.05
N ALA A 18 17.09 2.30 33.52
CA ALA A 18 15.86 2.76 32.87
C ALA A 18 16.14 3.45 31.53
N VAL A 19 17.21 4.24 31.41
CA VAL A 19 17.62 4.88 30.14
C VAL A 19 18.14 3.84 29.15
N ALA A 20 18.92 2.85 29.59
CA ALA A 20 19.37 1.75 28.72
C ALA A 20 18.19 0.85 28.29
N GLY A 21 17.23 0.60 29.17
CA GLY A 21 16.00 -0.16 28.85
C GLY A 21 15.09 0.60 27.88
N LEU A 22 14.97 1.92 28.01
CA LEU A 22 14.22 2.77 27.07
C LEU A 22 14.88 2.83 25.68
N THR A 23 16.21 2.94 25.60
CA THR A 23 16.92 2.92 24.30
C THR A 23 16.82 1.56 23.60
N VAL A 24 16.79 0.45 24.34
CA VAL A 24 16.60 -0.89 23.76
C VAL A 24 15.15 -1.11 23.33
N TYR A 25 14.18 -0.52 24.00
CA TYR A 25 12.76 -0.65 23.64
C TYR A 25 12.38 0.16 22.38
N TYR A 26 13.06 1.31 22.14
CA TYR A 26 12.85 2.12 20.93
C TYR A 26 13.64 1.62 19.71
N SER A 27 14.61 0.74 19.87
CA SER A 27 15.41 0.23 18.75
C SER A 27 14.87 -1.05 18.12
N SER A 28 13.71 -1.56 18.56
CA SER A 28 13.11 -2.79 18.05
C SER A 28 12.01 -2.59 17.02
N ASP A 29 11.62 -1.37 16.69
CA ASP A 29 10.83 -1.11 15.49
C ASP A 29 11.74 -1.39 14.30
N LYS A 30 11.53 -2.56 13.74
CA LYS A 30 12.26 -3.06 12.58
C LYS A 30 12.04 -2.07 11.44
N VAL A 31 12.98 -1.15 11.29
CA VAL A 31 13.10 -0.36 10.06
C VAL A 31 13.07 -1.35 8.90
N PRO A 32 12.14 -1.22 7.93
CA PRO A 32 12.10 -2.12 6.79
C PRO A 32 13.51 -2.34 6.25
N ARG A 33 13.90 -3.59 5.96
CA ARG A 33 15.27 -3.92 5.55
C ARG A 33 15.77 -3.15 4.32
N CYS A 34 14.85 -2.55 3.58
CA CYS A 34 15.15 -1.62 2.49
C CYS A 34 15.57 -0.22 2.93
N LEU A 35 15.36 0.18 4.19
CA LEU A 35 15.70 1.52 4.71
C LEU A 35 17.15 1.64 5.15
N VAL A 36 18.04 0.79 4.68
CA VAL A 36 19.46 0.99 4.91
C VAL A 36 19.92 2.18 4.06
N SER A 37 19.89 3.36 4.66
CA SER A 37 20.24 4.62 4.02
C SER A 37 21.64 4.54 3.37
N GLY A 38 21.72 4.96 2.11
CA GLY A 38 22.96 5.11 1.37
C GLY A 38 23.44 3.86 0.64
N VAL A 39 22.73 2.73 0.69
CA VAL A 39 23.10 1.50 -0.02
C VAL A 39 22.34 1.44 -1.33
N ASP A 40 23.07 1.54 -2.43
CA ASP A 40 22.58 1.33 -3.79
C ASP A 40 23.07 -0.05 -4.25
N THR A 41 22.23 -1.07 -4.03
CA THR A 41 22.59 -2.48 -4.28
C THR A 41 21.95 -3.06 -5.53
N TRP A 42 20.86 -2.45 -6.02
CA TRP A 42 20.22 -2.96 -7.22
C TRP A 42 21.07 -2.70 -8.45
N ARG A 43 21.21 -3.73 -9.25
CA ARG A 43 21.86 -3.65 -10.57
C ARG A 43 20.91 -4.27 -11.58
N PRO A 44 20.48 -3.48 -12.58
CA PRO A 44 19.64 -4.01 -13.63
C PRO A 44 20.39 -5.08 -14.43
N PRO A 45 19.67 -6.10 -14.91
CA PRO A 45 20.25 -7.10 -15.80
C PRO A 45 20.83 -6.46 -17.07
N ALA A 46 21.99 -6.97 -17.52
CA ALA A 46 22.71 -6.46 -18.69
C ALA A 46 22.56 -7.35 -19.93
N ASP A 47 21.75 -8.41 -19.86
CA ASP A 47 21.65 -9.48 -20.87
C ASP A 47 20.62 -9.23 -21.97
N GLY A 48 20.01 -8.03 -22.02
CA GLY A 48 19.02 -7.69 -23.06
C GLY A 48 17.67 -8.41 -22.90
N GLY A 49 17.42 -9.04 -21.73
CA GLY A 49 16.13 -9.66 -21.43
C GLY A 49 15.04 -8.66 -21.01
N THR A 50 13.84 -9.21 -20.77
CA THR A 50 12.72 -8.46 -20.18
C THR A 50 12.49 -8.95 -18.76
N TYR A 51 12.50 -8.02 -17.81
CA TYR A 51 12.33 -8.27 -16.38
C TYR A 51 11.27 -7.34 -15.82
N ARG A 52 10.46 -7.85 -14.90
CA ARG A 52 9.37 -7.09 -14.28
C ARG A 52 9.61 -6.97 -12.78
N TYR A 53 9.52 -5.75 -12.31
CA TYR A 53 9.76 -5.41 -10.92
C TYR A 53 8.60 -4.60 -10.35
N GLU A 54 8.28 -4.84 -9.10
CA GLU A 54 7.52 -3.92 -8.27
C GLU A 54 8.49 -3.05 -7.48
N VAL A 55 8.31 -1.75 -7.54
CA VAL A 55 9.17 -0.76 -6.89
C VAL A 55 8.37 -0.02 -5.84
N VAL A 56 8.78 -0.16 -4.59
CA VAL A 56 8.17 0.54 -3.45
C VAL A 56 9.04 1.73 -3.07
N LEU A 57 8.46 2.93 -3.10
CA LEU A 57 9.14 4.15 -2.68
C LEU A 57 9.06 4.34 -1.18
N LEU A 58 10.20 4.70 -0.60
CA LEU A 58 10.37 5.11 0.78
C LEU A 58 11.09 6.44 0.83
N ASP A 59 11.19 7.05 2.01
CA ASP A 59 11.91 8.31 2.17
C ASP A 59 13.40 8.14 1.77
N GLY A 60 13.78 8.77 0.67
CA GLY A 60 15.14 8.75 0.13
C GLY A 60 15.60 7.47 -0.57
N SER A 61 14.80 6.41 -0.61
CA SER A 61 15.15 5.12 -1.23
C SER A 61 13.97 4.46 -1.93
N ALA A 62 14.28 3.45 -2.75
CA ALA A 62 13.30 2.58 -3.38
C ALA A 62 13.72 1.11 -3.23
N CYS A 63 12.79 0.25 -2.88
CA CYS A 63 12.98 -1.19 -2.80
C CYS A 63 12.49 -1.83 -4.08
N VAL A 64 13.30 -2.69 -4.68
CA VAL A 64 13.01 -3.35 -5.96
C VAL A 64 12.74 -4.83 -5.71
N PHE A 65 11.54 -5.27 -6.06
CA PHE A 65 11.07 -6.65 -5.89
C PHE A 65 10.89 -7.31 -7.27
N ASP A 66 11.47 -8.47 -7.46
CA ASP A 66 11.33 -9.26 -8.69
C ASP A 66 9.99 -10.01 -8.69
N MET A 67 9.08 -9.60 -9.58
CA MET A 67 7.74 -10.17 -9.70
C MET A 67 7.78 -11.64 -10.16
N SER A 68 8.80 -12.05 -10.94
CA SER A 68 8.96 -13.42 -11.41
C SER A 68 9.45 -14.37 -10.32
N GLN A 69 10.09 -13.85 -9.27
CA GLN A 69 10.63 -14.59 -8.14
C GLN A 69 9.80 -14.43 -6.87
N LYS A 70 8.47 -14.51 -6.98
CA LYS A 70 7.52 -14.38 -5.86
C LYS A 70 7.73 -13.07 -5.08
N HIS A 71 7.96 -11.98 -5.78
CA HIS A 71 8.22 -10.66 -5.21
C HIS A 71 9.40 -10.64 -4.22
N ARG A 72 10.47 -11.36 -4.54
CA ARG A 72 11.69 -11.33 -3.73
C ARG A 72 12.37 -9.97 -3.87
N LEU A 73 12.78 -9.37 -2.74
CA LEU A 73 13.62 -8.18 -2.74
C LEU A 73 14.97 -8.49 -3.44
N VAL A 74 15.26 -7.78 -4.53
CA VAL A 74 16.48 -7.96 -5.33
C VAL A 74 17.45 -6.80 -5.19
N GLY A 75 17.03 -5.70 -4.58
CA GLY A 75 17.92 -4.60 -4.30
C GLY A 75 17.24 -3.33 -3.82
N VAL A 76 18.08 -2.35 -3.52
CA VAL A 76 17.67 -1.02 -3.07
C VAL A 76 18.32 0.01 -3.98
N LEU A 77 17.58 1.06 -4.33
CA LEU A 77 18.03 2.22 -5.07
C LEU A 77 18.04 3.45 -4.17
N SER A 78 19.07 4.25 -4.26
CA SER A 78 19.07 5.60 -3.69
C SER A 78 18.37 6.56 -4.65
N LEU A 79 17.31 7.24 -4.22
CA LEU A 79 16.58 8.22 -5.04
C LEU A 79 17.46 9.41 -5.44
N ALA A 80 18.47 9.75 -4.65
CA ALA A 80 19.46 10.76 -5.00
C ALA A 80 20.30 10.39 -6.23
N LYS A 81 20.49 9.09 -6.49
CA LYS A 81 21.23 8.57 -7.65
C LYS A 81 20.32 8.16 -8.80
N ALA A 82 19.16 7.59 -8.49
CA ALA A 82 18.17 7.13 -9.46
C ALA A 82 17.15 8.26 -9.79
N THR A 83 17.62 9.40 -10.26
CA THR A 83 16.77 10.59 -10.55
C THR A 83 15.73 10.32 -11.64
N TRP A 84 15.97 9.32 -12.52
CA TRP A 84 15.00 8.87 -13.51
C TRP A 84 13.78 8.22 -12.86
N LEU A 85 13.98 7.53 -11.72
CA LEU A 85 12.91 6.89 -10.97
C LEU A 85 11.96 7.93 -10.36
N ALA A 86 12.51 8.99 -9.76
CA ALA A 86 11.73 10.07 -9.16
C ALA A 86 10.84 10.83 -10.18
N LYS A 87 11.24 10.84 -11.45
CA LYS A 87 10.45 11.45 -12.53
C LYS A 87 9.30 10.58 -13.03
N ALA A 88 9.43 9.27 -12.85
CA ALA A 88 8.47 8.29 -13.33
C ALA A 88 7.51 7.81 -12.23
N ALA A 89 7.88 8.04 -10.96
CA ALA A 89 7.05 7.65 -9.84
C ALA A 89 5.68 8.33 -9.95
N PRO A 90 4.59 7.55 -9.91
CA PRO A 90 3.27 8.13 -9.81
C PRO A 90 3.19 8.97 -8.53
N THR A 91 2.46 10.07 -8.56
CA THR A 91 2.01 10.71 -7.33
C THR A 91 1.23 9.66 -6.54
N ALA A 92 1.48 9.55 -5.24
CA ALA A 92 0.78 8.60 -4.37
C ALA A 92 -0.72 8.62 -4.71
N SER A 93 -1.21 7.55 -5.30
CA SER A 93 -2.61 7.50 -5.70
C SER A 93 -3.44 7.02 -4.50
N ASP A 94 -3.86 7.97 -3.66
CA ASP A 94 -5.09 7.75 -2.91
C ASP A 94 -6.20 7.67 -3.96
N THR A 95 -6.40 6.50 -4.55
CA THR A 95 -7.38 6.34 -5.60
C THR A 95 -8.77 6.35 -4.97
N LEU A 96 -9.28 7.57 -4.77
CA LEU A 96 -10.63 7.80 -4.24
C LEU A 96 -11.69 7.76 -5.34
N ARG A 97 -11.25 7.70 -6.60
CA ARG A 97 -12.10 7.63 -7.79
C ARG A 97 -11.39 6.87 -8.91
N VAL A 98 -12.13 5.99 -9.57
CA VAL A 98 -11.73 5.27 -10.79
C VAL A 98 -12.82 5.44 -11.83
N ASP A 99 -12.43 5.84 -13.05
CA ASP A 99 -13.34 5.92 -14.18
C ASP A 99 -13.33 4.60 -14.94
N ASP A 100 -14.52 4.04 -15.16
CA ASP A 100 -14.77 2.84 -15.96
C ASP A 100 -15.44 3.30 -17.28
N ARG A 101 -14.62 3.38 -18.31
CA ARG A 101 -15.06 3.85 -19.62
C ARG A 101 -15.83 2.80 -20.41
N GLU A 102 -15.68 1.52 -20.06
CA GLU A 102 -16.40 0.43 -20.71
C GLU A 102 -17.89 0.50 -20.36
N HIS A 103 -18.21 0.85 -19.12
CA HIS A 103 -19.58 0.97 -18.62
C HIS A 103 -20.08 2.42 -18.51
N ASP A 104 -19.31 3.43 -18.97
CA ASP A 104 -19.63 4.86 -18.86
C ASP A 104 -19.91 5.32 -17.41
N VAL A 105 -19.23 4.73 -16.42
CA VAL A 105 -19.41 5.03 -15.01
C VAL A 105 -18.09 5.40 -14.31
N ALA A 106 -18.21 5.99 -13.11
CA ALA A 106 -17.11 6.20 -12.20
C ALA A 106 -17.43 5.60 -10.83
N TYR A 107 -16.46 5.01 -10.20
CA TYR A 107 -16.52 4.57 -8.81
C TYR A 107 -15.87 5.63 -7.93
N GLU A 108 -16.52 5.97 -6.84
CA GLU A 108 -16.00 6.95 -5.89
C GLU A 108 -16.20 6.52 -4.44
N THR A 109 -15.19 6.79 -3.61
CA THR A 109 -15.35 6.78 -2.15
C THR A 109 -15.90 8.13 -1.69
N LYS A 110 -16.46 8.18 -0.49
CA LYS A 110 -17.04 9.40 0.08
C LYS A 110 -16.85 9.45 1.58
N ARG A 111 -16.58 10.65 2.10
CA ARG A 111 -16.59 10.90 3.53
C ARG A 111 -17.92 10.45 4.16
N GLY A 112 -17.84 9.84 5.34
CA GLY A 112 -18.99 9.32 6.03
C GLY A 112 -19.63 8.06 5.42
N LEU A 113 -19.01 7.45 4.41
CA LEU A 113 -19.52 6.25 3.74
C LEU A 113 -18.52 5.10 3.84
N LEU A 114 -18.87 4.06 4.58
CA LEU A 114 -18.20 2.77 4.45
C LEU A 114 -18.83 2.03 3.26
N GLY A 115 -18.23 2.20 2.09
CA GLY A 115 -18.78 1.73 0.83
C GLY A 115 -18.27 2.50 -0.38
N VAL A 116 -18.90 2.28 -1.52
CA VAL A 116 -18.58 2.92 -2.80
C VAL A 116 -19.86 3.40 -3.47
N ARG A 117 -19.79 4.53 -4.18
CA ARG A 117 -20.84 5.02 -5.05
C ARG A 117 -20.45 4.88 -6.52
N VAL A 118 -21.44 4.65 -7.35
CA VAL A 118 -21.31 4.59 -8.81
C VAL A 118 -21.99 5.81 -9.39
N LEU A 119 -21.27 6.54 -10.21
CA LEU A 119 -21.75 7.75 -10.90
C LEU A 119 -21.75 7.51 -12.40
N ASP A 120 -22.75 8.02 -13.08
CA ASP A 120 -22.73 8.16 -14.54
C ASP A 120 -21.64 9.17 -14.96
N LEU A 121 -20.74 8.79 -15.86
CA LEU A 121 -19.60 9.63 -16.25
C LEU A 121 -20.04 10.92 -16.97
N ARG A 122 -21.13 10.87 -17.72
CA ARG A 122 -21.62 11.98 -18.51
C ARG A 122 -22.43 12.97 -17.68
N THR A 123 -23.40 12.48 -16.88
CA THR A 123 -24.32 13.32 -16.13
C THR A 123 -23.83 13.65 -14.72
N LYS A 124 -22.84 12.91 -14.21
CA LYS A 124 -22.34 12.97 -12.82
C LYS A 124 -23.38 12.60 -11.77
N GLN A 125 -24.52 12.05 -12.19
CA GLN A 125 -25.56 11.60 -11.28
C GLN A 125 -25.19 10.27 -10.64
N GLN A 126 -25.56 10.10 -9.37
CA GLN A 126 -25.36 8.83 -8.67
C GLN A 126 -26.36 7.80 -9.19
N LEU A 127 -25.84 6.70 -9.75
CA LEU A 127 -26.61 5.54 -10.15
C LEU A 127 -26.85 4.61 -8.96
N TYR A 128 -25.76 4.26 -8.26
CA TYR A 128 -25.80 3.32 -7.15
C TYR A 128 -25.01 3.79 -5.94
N LEU A 129 -25.41 3.28 -4.76
CA LEU A 129 -24.69 3.42 -3.51
C LEU A 129 -24.58 2.04 -2.84
N THR A 130 -23.38 1.49 -2.79
CA THR A 130 -23.10 0.19 -2.20
C THR A 130 -22.44 0.37 -0.84
N ARG A 131 -23.11 -0.10 0.24
CA ARG A 131 -22.57 -0.13 1.60
C ARG A 131 -22.01 -1.51 1.92
N PHE A 132 -20.91 -1.58 2.68
CA PHE A 132 -20.31 -2.85 3.07
C PHE A 132 -21.10 -3.45 4.25
N LYS A 133 -22.06 -4.30 3.93
CA LYS A 133 -22.87 -5.00 4.92
C LYS A 133 -22.02 -5.97 5.74
N GLY A 134 -22.21 -5.97 7.06
CA GLY A 134 -21.46 -6.83 7.98
C GLY A 134 -20.16 -6.20 8.50
N PHE A 135 -19.80 -5.00 8.05
CA PHE A 135 -18.64 -4.24 8.47
C PHE A 135 -19.03 -2.95 9.18
N THR A 136 -18.19 -2.50 10.09
CA THR A 136 -18.46 -1.30 10.91
C THR A 136 -17.28 -0.34 10.84
N TRP A 137 -17.59 0.94 11.01
CA TRP A 137 -16.59 2.00 11.05
C TRP A 137 -17.05 3.09 12.01
N ASN A 138 -16.09 3.62 12.76
CA ASN A 138 -16.33 4.74 13.67
C ASN A 138 -15.48 5.94 13.23
N PRO A 139 -16.09 7.03 12.76
CA PRO A 139 -15.37 8.20 12.26
C PRO A 139 -14.51 8.94 13.30
N ARG A 140 -14.66 8.62 14.60
CA ARG A 140 -13.82 9.19 15.66
C ARG A 140 -12.45 8.52 15.78
N PHE A 141 -12.28 7.30 15.24
CA PHE A 141 -11.10 6.48 15.46
C PHE A 141 -10.50 5.92 14.18
N GLY A 142 -11.03 6.27 13.01
CA GLY A 142 -10.57 5.77 11.73
C GLY A 142 -10.49 6.85 10.67
N PRO A 143 -9.91 6.55 9.51
CA PRO A 143 -9.81 7.48 8.40
C PRO A 143 -11.18 7.90 7.87
N ASP A 144 -11.27 9.10 7.30
CA ASP A 144 -12.47 9.59 6.64
C ASP A 144 -12.10 10.25 5.29
N PRO A 145 -12.41 9.63 4.16
CA PRO A 145 -13.27 8.46 3.97
C PRO A 145 -12.64 7.17 4.52
N PRO A 146 -13.45 6.21 5.03
CA PRO A 146 -12.95 4.93 5.54
C PRO A 146 -12.48 4.00 4.43
N THR A 147 -13.00 4.19 3.23
CA THR A 147 -12.65 3.41 2.06
C THR A 147 -11.57 4.16 1.29
N HIS A 148 -10.35 3.63 1.30
CA HIS A 148 -9.22 4.13 0.54
C HIS A 148 -8.74 3.05 -0.43
N GLY A 149 -8.36 3.48 -1.64
CA GLY A 149 -7.94 2.54 -2.67
C GLY A 149 -9.13 1.88 -3.37
N LEU A 150 -9.36 2.33 -4.58
CA LEU A 150 -10.21 1.70 -5.57
C LEU A 150 -9.30 1.26 -6.72
N SER A 151 -9.49 0.04 -7.21
CA SER A 151 -8.77 -0.43 -8.38
C SER A 151 -9.69 -1.29 -9.23
N LEU A 152 -9.85 -0.91 -10.50
CA LEU A 152 -10.58 -1.69 -11.50
C LEU A 152 -9.59 -2.67 -12.14
N ALA A 153 -9.97 -3.95 -12.24
CA ALA A 153 -9.14 -4.93 -12.90
C ALA A 153 -9.03 -4.61 -14.40
N PRO A 154 -7.81 -4.62 -14.98
CA PRO A 154 -7.62 -4.23 -16.38
C PRO A 154 -8.11 -5.26 -17.39
N ASP A 155 -8.37 -6.50 -16.97
CA ASP A 155 -8.67 -7.66 -17.83
C ASP A 155 -10.05 -8.28 -17.60
N ARG A 156 -10.81 -7.76 -16.61
CA ARG A 156 -12.12 -8.29 -16.25
C ARG A 156 -12.98 -7.25 -15.51
N PRO A 157 -14.31 -7.39 -15.53
CA PRO A 157 -15.22 -6.42 -14.89
C PRO A 157 -15.27 -6.62 -13.36
N GLU A 158 -14.15 -6.47 -12.69
CA GLU A 158 -14.03 -6.56 -11.24
C GLU A 158 -13.51 -5.26 -10.64
N LEU A 159 -14.27 -4.70 -9.70
CA LEU A 159 -13.85 -3.57 -8.86
C LEU A 159 -13.36 -4.10 -7.52
N TRP A 160 -12.14 -3.75 -7.15
CA TRP A 160 -11.51 -4.04 -5.88
C TRP A 160 -11.53 -2.80 -5.00
N VAL A 161 -11.96 -2.93 -3.76
CA VAL A 161 -12.19 -1.80 -2.85
C VAL A 161 -11.61 -2.08 -1.48
N LEU A 162 -10.72 -1.22 -1.00
CA LEU A 162 -10.09 -1.36 0.31
C LEU A 162 -10.97 -0.76 1.41
N ASP A 163 -11.37 -1.59 2.35
CA ASP A 163 -11.93 -1.22 3.65
C ASP A 163 -10.80 -1.17 4.68
N ALA A 164 -10.13 -0.02 4.79
CA ALA A 164 -8.98 0.15 5.66
C ALA A 164 -9.30 -0.09 7.14
N PRO A 165 -10.40 0.45 7.73
CA PRO A 165 -10.75 0.22 9.12
C PRO A 165 -10.93 -1.26 9.50
N ASN A 166 -11.41 -2.08 8.57
CA ASN A 166 -11.63 -3.50 8.80
C ASN A 166 -10.51 -4.39 8.25
N SER A 167 -9.53 -3.79 7.54
CA SER A 167 -8.40 -4.48 6.90
C SER A 167 -8.88 -5.61 5.98
N VAL A 168 -9.79 -5.25 5.08
CA VAL A 168 -10.43 -6.15 4.12
C VAL A 168 -10.42 -5.51 2.73
N VAL A 169 -10.19 -6.31 1.71
CA VAL A 169 -10.45 -5.93 0.31
C VAL A 169 -11.75 -6.59 -0.13
N HIS A 170 -12.72 -5.77 -0.53
CA HIS A 170 -14.01 -6.21 -1.08
C HIS A 170 -13.92 -6.28 -2.59
N LEU A 171 -14.38 -7.39 -3.16
CA LEU A 171 -14.46 -7.61 -4.60
C LEU A 171 -15.91 -7.48 -5.06
N PHE A 172 -16.11 -6.75 -6.15
CA PHE A 172 -17.40 -6.58 -6.79
C PHE A 172 -17.33 -6.95 -8.25
N ASP A 173 -18.29 -7.75 -8.70
CA ASP A 173 -18.63 -7.92 -10.10
C ASP A 173 -19.39 -6.67 -10.56
N VAL A 174 -18.87 -6.04 -11.59
CA VAL A 174 -19.43 -4.82 -12.18
C VAL A 174 -19.93 -4.99 -13.62
N SER A 175 -19.95 -6.23 -14.12
CA SER A 175 -20.36 -6.58 -15.50
C SER A 175 -21.80 -6.18 -15.84
N GLY A 176 -22.67 -5.98 -14.83
CA GLY A 176 -24.06 -5.58 -15.03
C GLY A 176 -24.29 -4.07 -15.16
N LEU A 177 -23.26 -3.25 -14.98
CA LEU A 177 -23.38 -1.79 -15.08
C LEU A 177 -23.60 -1.35 -16.52
N PRO A 178 -24.31 -0.24 -16.73
CA PRO A 178 -24.98 0.60 -15.74
C PRO A 178 -26.37 0.12 -15.28
N ASP A 179 -26.88 -0.97 -15.83
CA ASP A 179 -28.26 -1.42 -15.65
C ASP A 179 -28.50 -2.12 -14.30
N GLN A 180 -27.46 -2.72 -13.72
CA GLN A 180 -27.51 -3.41 -12.43
C GLN A 180 -26.45 -2.90 -11.46
N PRO A 181 -26.73 -2.87 -10.13
CA PRO A 181 -25.75 -2.45 -9.16
C PRO A 181 -24.56 -3.41 -9.05
N PRO A 182 -23.38 -2.92 -8.62
CA PRO A 182 -22.24 -3.79 -8.30
C PRO A 182 -22.64 -4.90 -7.33
N ARG A 183 -22.25 -6.15 -7.64
CA ARG A 183 -22.53 -7.31 -6.84
C ARG A 183 -21.27 -7.78 -6.10
N ARG A 184 -21.28 -7.69 -4.77
CA ARG A 184 -20.15 -8.18 -3.96
C ARG A 184 -20.01 -9.70 -4.14
N ILE A 185 -18.81 -10.15 -4.50
CA ILE A 185 -18.49 -11.55 -4.78
C ILE A 185 -17.57 -12.17 -3.74
N GLU A 186 -16.69 -11.36 -3.11
CA GLU A 186 -15.75 -11.86 -2.12
C GLU A 186 -15.24 -10.78 -1.18
N ASP A 187 -14.72 -11.21 -0.03
CA ASP A 187 -14.02 -10.39 0.96
C ASP A 187 -12.68 -11.05 1.29
N ILE A 188 -11.58 -10.40 0.96
CA ILE A 188 -10.23 -10.89 1.25
C ILE A 188 -9.71 -10.18 2.49
N ARG A 189 -9.42 -10.93 3.55
CA ARG A 189 -8.82 -10.37 4.77
C ARG A 189 -7.33 -10.17 4.56
N LEU A 190 -6.85 -9.00 4.96
CA LEU A 190 -5.43 -8.69 4.94
C LEU A 190 -4.68 -9.43 6.05
N THR A 191 -3.42 -9.77 5.79
CA THR A 191 -2.56 -10.45 6.77
C THR A 191 -2.11 -9.52 7.89
N ARG A 192 -2.10 -8.20 7.63
CA ARG A 192 -1.79 -7.16 8.61
C ARG A 192 -2.90 -6.12 8.68
N PRO A 193 -3.26 -5.68 9.91
CA PRO A 193 -4.17 -4.56 10.08
C PRO A 193 -3.56 -3.25 9.53
N ILE A 194 -4.39 -2.47 8.84
CA ILE A 194 -4.06 -1.10 8.46
C ILE A 194 -4.40 -0.20 9.65
N SER A 195 -3.39 0.16 10.45
CA SER A 195 -3.57 0.98 11.65
C SER A 195 -2.26 1.65 12.08
N GLY A 196 -2.38 2.74 12.87
CA GLY A 196 -1.22 3.52 13.32
C GLY A 196 -0.67 4.43 12.24
N ASP A 197 0.57 4.87 12.43
CA ASP A 197 1.24 5.82 11.55
C ASP A 197 2.36 5.15 10.75
N GLU A 198 2.60 5.66 9.54
CA GLU A 198 3.81 5.36 8.77
C GLU A 198 5.04 5.96 9.48
N THR A 199 6.18 5.28 9.46
CA THR A 199 7.44 5.74 10.04
C THR A 199 8.63 5.37 9.13
N PRO A 200 9.53 6.31 8.78
CA PRO A 200 9.46 7.75 9.10
C PRO A 200 8.38 8.47 8.28
N CYS A 201 7.76 9.49 8.85
CA CYS A 201 6.79 10.31 8.18
C CYS A 201 6.79 11.74 8.75
N THR A 202 6.58 12.74 7.90
CA THR A 202 6.60 14.16 8.30
C THR A 202 5.22 14.82 8.30
N SER A 203 4.26 14.27 7.58
CA SER A 203 2.89 14.80 7.49
C SER A 203 1.93 13.75 6.98
N ALA A 204 0.67 13.79 7.44
CA ALA A 204 -0.39 12.86 7.04
C ALA A 204 0.00 11.39 7.21
N CYS A 205 0.58 11.06 8.36
CA CYS A 205 1.24 9.79 8.61
C CYS A 205 0.29 8.62 8.87
N GLY A 206 -0.98 8.88 9.12
CA GLY A 206 -1.96 7.80 9.37
C GLY A 206 -2.01 6.80 8.23
N ARG A 207 -1.90 5.51 8.55
CA ARG A 207 -2.08 4.43 7.59
C ARG A 207 -3.53 4.36 7.15
N ILE A 208 -3.77 4.56 5.88
CA ILE A 208 -5.11 4.56 5.26
C ILE A 208 -5.21 3.55 4.13
N GLY A 209 -4.09 2.98 3.72
CA GLY A 209 -3.98 2.01 2.65
C GLY A 209 -4.03 2.60 1.24
N SER A 210 -3.73 1.76 0.28
CA SER A 210 -3.94 1.99 -1.16
C SER A 210 -4.17 0.65 -1.85
N LEU A 211 -4.76 0.66 -3.04
CA LEU A 211 -4.87 -0.51 -3.91
C LEU A 211 -4.37 -0.18 -5.30
N GLN A 212 -3.60 -1.10 -5.88
CA GLN A 212 -3.14 -1.00 -7.25
C GLN A 212 -3.06 -2.38 -7.88
N HIS A 213 -3.70 -2.56 -9.05
CA HIS A 213 -3.46 -3.74 -9.87
C HIS A 213 -2.10 -3.64 -10.56
N SER A 214 -1.49 -4.79 -10.81
CA SER A 214 -0.43 -4.90 -11.80
C SER A 214 -0.97 -4.59 -13.20
N ALA A 215 -0.12 -4.13 -14.10
CA ALA A 215 -0.52 -3.75 -15.46
C ALA A 215 -1.13 -4.91 -16.25
N ASP A 216 -0.72 -6.15 -15.94
CA ASP A 216 -1.31 -7.37 -16.52
C ASP A 216 -2.52 -7.91 -15.77
N GLY A 217 -2.98 -7.22 -14.71
CA GLY A 217 -4.12 -7.62 -13.90
C GLY A 217 -3.88 -8.85 -12.99
N ARG A 218 -2.66 -9.39 -12.94
CA ARG A 218 -2.37 -10.62 -12.21
C ARG A 218 -2.27 -10.44 -10.71
N PHE A 219 -1.82 -9.28 -10.24
CA PHE A 219 -1.63 -9.00 -8.83
C PHE A 219 -2.33 -7.72 -8.41
N VAL A 220 -2.68 -7.67 -7.12
CA VAL A 220 -3.11 -6.44 -6.43
C VAL A 220 -2.16 -6.19 -5.27
N TYR A 221 -1.59 -5.00 -5.23
CA TYR A 221 -0.72 -4.52 -4.16
C TYR A 221 -1.53 -3.70 -3.17
N VAL A 222 -1.35 -3.99 -1.89
CA VAL A 222 -2.06 -3.29 -0.80
C VAL A 222 -1.07 -2.48 0.02
N GLY A 223 -1.06 -1.17 -0.18
CA GLY A 223 -0.25 -0.25 0.61
C GLY A 223 -0.64 -0.26 2.09
N ASP A 224 0.32 0.04 2.96
CA ASP A 224 0.24 -0.01 4.43
C ASP A 224 0.00 -1.40 5.04
N SER A 225 -0.49 -2.38 4.28
CA SER A 225 -0.56 -3.79 4.66
C SER A 225 0.64 -4.59 4.19
N GLY A 226 1.12 -4.29 2.98
CA GLY A 226 2.20 -5.03 2.33
C GLY A 226 1.73 -6.23 1.53
N ASP A 227 0.47 -6.59 1.60
CA ASP A 227 -0.04 -7.78 0.94
C ASP A 227 -0.01 -7.65 -0.58
N VAL A 228 0.40 -8.73 -1.23
CA VAL A 228 0.28 -8.95 -2.67
C VAL A 228 -0.73 -10.08 -2.88
N ILE A 229 -1.82 -9.77 -3.55
CA ILE A 229 -2.92 -10.71 -3.78
C ILE A 229 -2.87 -11.16 -5.24
N ASP A 230 -2.84 -12.46 -5.48
CA ASP A 230 -3.01 -13.04 -6.81
C ASP A 230 -4.50 -12.96 -7.18
N THR A 231 -4.82 -12.31 -8.30
CA THR A 231 -6.21 -12.02 -8.68
C THR A 231 -6.98 -13.25 -9.17
N ALA A 232 -6.28 -14.28 -9.65
CA ALA A 232 -6.92 -15.52 -10.12
C ALA A 232 -7.31 -16.43 -8.96
N THR A 233 -6.44 -16.55 -7.94
CA THR A 233 -6.71 -17.37 -6.75
C THR A 233 -7.39 -16.61 -5.63
N ARG A 234 -7.27 -15.25 -5.65
CA ARG A 234 -7.73 -14.33 -4.60
C ARG A 234 -7.06 -14.58 -3.23
N GLU A 235 -5.87 -15.12 -3.27
CA GLU A 235 -5.07 -15.42 -2.09
C GLU A 235 -3.90 -14.44 -1.97
N VAL A 236 -3.49 -14.13 -0.73
CA VAL A 236 -2.27 -13.39 -0.46
C VAL A 236 -1.08 -14.31 -0.74
N VAL A 237 -0.28 -13.97 -1.76
CA VAL A 237 0.86 -14.77 -2.23
C VAL A 237 2.22 -14.25 -1.78
N ALA A 238 2.28 -12.99 -1.34
CA ALA A 238 3.46 -12.37 -0.77
C ALA A 238 3.07 -11.24 0.18
N ASN A 239 4.01 -10.84 1.03
CA ASN A 239 3.89 -9.64 1.85
C ASN A 239 5.20 -8.85 1.78
N LEU A 240 5.12 -7.62 1.27
CA LEU A 240 6.26 -6.73 1.07
C LEU A 240 6.44 -5.85 2.29
N GLU A 241 7.46 -6.11 3.10
CA GLU A 241 7.75 -5.34 4.32
C GLU A 241 7.88 -3.83 4.04
N ALA A 242 8.39 -3.45 2.86
CA ALA A 242 8.51 -2.07 2.44
C ALA A 242 7.14 -1.36 2.33
N LEU A 243 6.11 -2.07 1.87
CA LEU A 243 4.75 -1.54 1.77
C LEU A 243 4.03 -1.41 3.12
N HIS A 244 4.60 -1.88 4.23
CA HIS A 244 4.02 -1.64 5.57
C HIS A 244 4.06 -0.16 5.97
N ASN A 245 4.91 0.64 5.33
CA ASN A 245 5.11 2.05 5.60
C ASN A 245 5.11 2.87 4.30
N SER A 246 4.38 2.43 3.30
CA SER A 246 4.27 3.14 2.04
C SER A 246 2.98 2.79 1.33
N ARG A 247 2.45 3.79 0.65
CA ARG A 247 1.32 3.67 -0.28
C ARG A 247 1.77 3.88 -1.72
N VAL A 248 3.06 4.16 -1.92
CA VAL A 248 3.62 4.47 -3.24
C VAL A 248 4.41 3.28 -3.75
N ALA A 249 3.81 2.57 -4.68
CA ALA A 249 4.43 1.50 -5.41
C ALA A 249 4.10 1.64 -6.90
N PHE A 250 4.91 1.06 -7.77
CA PHE A 250 4.65 1.03 -9.21
C PHE A 250 5.48 -0.07 -9.88
N GLU A 251 4.99 -0.51 -11.02
CA GLU A 251 5.72 -1.45 -11.85
C GLU A 251 6.82 -0.80 -12.66
N LEU A 252 7.92 -1.50 -12.76
CA LEU A 252 9.07 -1.17 -13.58
C LEU A 252 9.42 -2.38 -14.45
N ASP A 253 9.22 -2.26 -15.75
CA ASP A 253 9.76 -3.20 -16.71
C ASP A 253 11.18 -2.79 -17.09
N TRP A 254 12.08 -3.75 -17.10
CA TRP A 254 13.44 -3.56 -17.60
C TRP A 254 13.59 -4.31 -18.92
N VAL A 255 13.60 -3.57 -20.04
CA VAL A 255 13.55 -4.12 -21.39
C VAL A 255 14.79 -3.66 -22.17
N ASP A 256 15.57 -4.59 -22.67
CA ASP A 256 16.77 -4.30 -23.47
C ASP A 256 17.70 -3.26 -22.82
N GLY A 257 17.91 -3.41 -21.51
CA GLY A 257 18.77 -2.54 -20.74
C GLY A 257 18.21 -1.16 -20.39
N LYS A 258 16.88 -0.94 -20.55
CA LYS A 258 16.22 0.35 -20.29
C LYS A 258 14.99 0.19 -19.41
N PRO A 259 14.71 1.18 -18.53
CA PRO A 259 13.47 1.21 -17.77
C PRO A 259 12.28 1.57 -18.66
N VAL A 260 11.20 0.84 -18.51
CA VAL A 260 9.89 1.10 -19.10
C VAL A 260 8.87 1.09 -17.96
N PHE A 261 8.00 2.08 -17.93
CA PHE A 261 6.94 2.19 -16.92
C PHE A 261 5.61 1.80 -17.58
N PRO A 262 5.04 0.62 -17.23
CA PRO A 262 3.73 0.25 -17.72
C PRO A 262 2.69 1.29 -17.28
N GLN A 263 1.84 1.71 -18.21
CA GLN A 263 0.73 2.58 -17.88
C GLN A 263 -0.41 1.74 -17.32
N HIS A 264 -0.89 2.07 -16.14
CA HIS A 264 -2.12 1.50 -15.61
C HIS A 264 -3.30 2.19 -16.29
N SER A 265 -4.18 1.41 -16.86
CA SER A 265 -5.38 1.87 -17.58
C SER A 265 -6.41 2.50 -16.63
#